data_72ad2285a5dfb0f57a99d242323c9ddd
#
_entry.id   72ad2285a5dfb0f57a99d242323c9ddd
#
_cell.length_a   1.000
_cell.length_b   1.000
_cell.length_c   1.000
_cell.angle_alpha   90.00
_cell.angle_beta   90.00
_cell.angle_gamma   90.00
#
_symmetry.space_group_name_H-M   'P 1'
#
loop_
_entity.id
_entity.type
_entity.pdbx_description
1 polymer ?
#
loop_
_entity_poly.entity_id
_entity_poly.type
_entity_poly.pdbx_seq_one_letter_code
_entity_poly.pdbx_strand_id
1 'polypeptide(L)'
;EPRSVDQVTDYAIIVGNGPAPSSQLLADLLAAEPLLLCADGGANTLYRLGHCPAVVVGDLDSVDESLRQTWPTSKWVRVDADDTGTDLQKVLRYAEAVGIKRAVLLGVTGGRTDHTLWNLTLLSAFATQLDLCILDDDCLIRRIPESICFAAPVGLTLSLCPLSGDATGITTKGLRWPLTDEALTPGQRDGISNEVTASPVEIQVGQGELLLVIQRQGAGRDLALIRATAKQKDQG
;
A
#
# COMPACT_ATOMS: atom_id res chain seq x y z
N GLU A 1 6.34 -1.89 -23.59
CA GLU A 1 5.26 -0.86 -23.69
C GLU A 1 4.39 -0.95 -22.44
N PRO A 2 3.95 0.21 -21.85
CA PRO A 2 3.06 0.18 -20.71
C PRO A 2 1.71 -0.42 -21.09
N ARG A 3 1.07 -1.17 -20.17
CA ARG A 3 -0.29 -1.67 -20.35
C ARG A 3 -1.25 -0.51 -20.55
N SER A 4 -2.14 -0.63 -21.52
CA SER A 4 -3.27 0.29 -21.72
C SER A 4 -4.33 0.07 -20.63
N VAL A 5 -5.06 1.13 -20.26
CA VAL A 5 -6.18 1.08 -19.32
C VAL A 5 -7.29 0.12 -19.76
N ASP A 6 -7.38 -0.16 -21.05
CA ASP A 6 -8.40 -1.06 -21.63
C ASP A 6 -8.06 -2.56 -21.42
N GLN A 7 -6.87 -2.88 -20.90
CA GLN A 7 -6.49 -4.26 -20.55
C GLN A 7 -6.98 -4.58 -19.14
N VAL A 8 -7.90 -5.52 -19.03
CA VAL A 8 -8.54 -5.93 -17.77
C VAL A 8 -7.46 -6.42 -16.78
N THR A 9 -7.16 -5.61 -15.78
CA THR A 9 -6.38 -6.00 -14.60
C THR A 9 -7.04 -5.42 -13.36
N ASP A 10 -7.08 -6.21 -12.30
CA ASP A 10 -7.60 -5.78 -11.00
C ASP A 10 -6.50 -5.25 -10.05
N TYR A 11 -5.25 -5.20 -10.55
CA TYR A 11 -4.06 -4.88 -9.76
C TYR A 11 -3.28 -3.69 -10.37
N ALA A 12 -2.95 -2.73 -9.51
CA ALA A 12 -2.18 -1.56 -9.87
C ALA A 12 -0.96 -1.34 -8.98
N ILE A 13 0.03 -0.63 -9.52
CA ILE A 13 1.06 0.07 -8.75
C ILE A 13 0.79 1.56 -8.89
N ILE A 14 0.77 2.27 -7.77
CA ILE A 14 0.54 3.72 -7.71
C ILE A 14 1.77 4.38 -7.11
N VAL A 15 2.41 5.27 -7.85
CA VAL A 15 3.60 6.00 -7.38
C VAL A 15 3.21 7.42 -6.98
N GLY A 16 3.46 7.76 -5.71
CA GLY A 16 3.29 9.10 -5.15
C GLY A 16 4.51 10.00 -5.35
N ASN A 17 4.44 11.22 -4.84
CA ASN A 17 5.48 12.25 -4.95
C ASN A 17 6.43 12.29 -3.73
N GLY A 18 6.54 11.20 -2.97
CA GLY A 18 7.48 11.05 -1.86
C GLY A 18 8.85 10.49 -2.30
N PRO A 19 9.66 9.99 -1.34
CA PRO A 19 10.91 9.33 -1.64
C PRO A 19 10.75 8.21 -2.67
N ALA A 20 11.62 8.20 -3.67
CA ALA A 20 11.56 7.22 -4.74
C ALA A 20 11.86 5.82 -4.20
N PRO A 21 11.12 4.77 -4.64
CA PRO A 21 11.51 3.40 -4.37
C PRO A 21 12.83 3.09 -5.11
N SER A 22 13.56 2.06 -4.64
CA SER A 22 14.70 1.57 -5.40
C SER A 22 14.27 1.03 -6.78
N SER A 23 15.15 1.13 -7.76
CA SER A 23 14.90 0.59 -9.11
C SER A 23 14.62 -0.91 -9.06
N GLN A 24 15.27 -1.65 -8.16
CA GLN A 24 15.06 -3.08 -8.01
C GLN A 24 13.64 -3.39 -7.48
N LEU A 25 13.17 -2.68 -6.44
CA LEU A 25 11.83 -2.87 -5.91
C LEU A 25 10.76 -2.62 -6.99
N LEU A 26 10.90 -1.51 -7.72
CA LEU A 26 9.95 -1.19 -8.78
C LEU A 26 9.97 -2.23 -9.90
N ALA A 27 11.15 -2.68 -10.32
CA ALA A 27 11.29 -3.70 -11.36
C ALA A 27 10.66 -5.05 -10.95
N ASP A 28 10.88 -5.48 -9.70
CA ASP A 28 10.30 -6.73 -9.16
C ASP A 28 8.76 -6.68 -9.16
N LEU A 29 8.19 -5.53 -8.83
CA LEU A 29 6.74 -5.34 -8.82
C LEU A 29 6.17 -5.30 -10.24
N LEU A 30 6.85 -4.62 -11.16
CA LEU A 30 6.42 -4.50 -12.57
C LEU A 30 6.51 -5.83 -13.33
N ALA A 31 7.31 -6.79 -12.86
CA ALA A 31 7.37 -8.13 -13.46
C ALA A 31 6.03 -8.89 -13.44
N ALA A 32 5.09 -8.51 -12.58
CA ALA A 32 3.72 -9.04 -12.56
C ALA A 32 2.76 -8.31 -13.53
N GLU A 33 3.27 -7.40 -14.35
CA GLU A 33 2.54 -6.60 -15.33
C GLU A 33 1.29 -5.89 -14.78
N PRO A 34 1.39 -5.14 -13.65
CA PRO A 34 0.29 -4.36 -13.12
C PRO A 34 -0.05 -3.15 -14.00
N LEU A 35 -1.20 -2.52 -13.73
CA LEU A 35 -1.45 -1.18 -14.25
C LEU A 35 -0.59 -0.17 -13.46
N LEU A 36 0.32 0.53 -14.14
CA LEU A 36 1.19 1.54 -13.51
C LEU A 36 0.51 2.90 -13.57
N LEU A 37 0.20 3.44 -12.41
CA LEU A 37 -0.39 4.76 -12.22
C LEU A 37 0.57 5.66 -11.43
N CYS A 38 0.44 6.96 -11.54
CA CYS A 38 1.11 7.88 -10.62
C CYS A 38 0.24 9.08 -10.25
N ALA A 39 0.50 9.59 -9.05
CA ALA A 39 -0.09 10.80 -8.52
C ALA A 39 0.84 11.97 -8.83
N ASP A 40 0.37 12.91 -9.63
CA ASP A 40 1.02 14.19 -9.95
C ASP A 40 2.56 14.08 -10.09
N GLY A 41 3.34 14.69 -9.18
CA GLY A 41 4.82 14.68 -9.20
C GLY A 41 5.47 13.30 -9.12
N GLY A 42 4.73 12.22 -8.83
CA GLY A 42 5.19 10.84 -8.98
C GLY A 42 5.63 10.52 -10.41
N ALA A 43 5.13 11.26 -11.40
CA ALA A 43 5.56 11.19 -12.79
C ALA A 43 7.06 11.48 -12.94
N ASN A 44 7.57 12.51 -12.25
CA ASN A 44 8.99 12.87 -12.29
C ASN A 44 9.87 11.75 -11.70
N THR A 45 9.37 11.02 -10.68
CA THR A 45 10.04 9.87 -10.10
C THR A 45 10.11 8.71 -11.08
N LEU A 46 8.99 8.37 -11.73
CA LEU A 46 8.96 7.32 -12.75
C LEU A 46 9.86 7.63 -13.95
N TYR A 47 9.90 8.88 -14.38
CA TYR A 47 10.81 9.32 -15.46
C TYR A 47 12.27 9.06 -15.10
N ARG A 48 12.71 9.47 -13.90
CA ARG A 48 14.08 9.24 -13.42
C ARG A 48 14.42 7.76 -13.31
N LEU A 49 13.44 6.91 -13.03
CA LEU A 49 13.59 5.45 -12.95
C LEU A 49 13.45 4.76 -14.32
N GLY A 50 13.17 5.50 -15.40
CA GLY A 50 13.07 4.97 -16.76
C GLY A 50 11.76 4.24 -17.06
N HIS A 51 10.70 4.53 -16.32
CA HIS A 51 9.38 3.90 -16.50
C HIS A 51 8.33 4.91 -16.96
N CYS A 52 7.43 4.45 -17.83
CA CYS A 52 6.30 5.21 -18.36
C CYS A 52 5.00 4.72 -17.71
N PRO A 53 4.24 5.57 -16.99
CA PRO A 53 2.95 5.17 -16.42
C PRO A 53 1.88 5.08 -17.51
N ALA A 54 0.88 4.22 -17.30
CA ALA A 54 -0.32 4.21 -18.12
C ALA A 54 -1.18 5.47 -17.90
N VAL A 55 -1.21 5.97 -16.65
CA VAL A 55 -2.02 7.13 -16.28
C VAL A 55 -1.31 8.00 -15.27
N VAL A 56 -1.36 9.31 -15.46
CA VAL A 56 -0.97 10.35 -14.50
C VAL A 56 -2.24 11.07 -14.04
N VAL A 57 -2.45 11.17 -12.72
CA VAL A 57 -3.65 11.79 -12.13
C VAL A 57 -3.22 12.88 -11.16
N GLY A 58 -3.78 14.08 -11.24
CA GLY A 58 -3.52 15.21 -10.33
C GLY A 58 -3.95 16.53 -10.94
N ASP A 59 -3.64 17.65 -10.30
CA ASP A 59 -3.81 18.98 -10.90
C ASP A 59 -2.71 19.30 -11.92
N LEU A 60 -1.65 18.48 -11.91
CA LEU A 60 -0.54 18.48 -12.86
C LEU A 60 0.34 19.72 -12.76
N ASP A 61 0.37 20.37 -11.61
CA ASP A 61 1.19 21.55 -11.34
C ASP A 61 2.64 21.21 -10.92
N SER A 62 2.84 20.02 -10.35
CA SER A 62 4.16 19.51 -9.94
C SER A 62 4.84 18.64 -10.99
N VAL A 63 4.21 18.39 -12.14
CA VAL A 63 4.73 17.56 -13.22
C VAL A 63 5.54 18.39 -14.20
N ASP A 64 6.72 17.89 -14.60
CA ASP A 64 7.47 18.50 -15.70
C ASP A 64 6.67 18.39 -17.00
N GLU A 65 6.33 19.54 -17.60
CA GLU A 65 5.49 19.60 -18.80
C GLU A 65 6.11 18.85 -20.00
N SER A 66 7.43 18.72 -20.05
CA SER A 66 8.14 17.96 -21.08
C SER A 66 7.76 16.46 -21.08
N LEU A 67 7.28 15.92 -19.95
CA LEU A 67 6.89 14.52 -19.84
C LEU A 67 5.66 14.17 -20.68
N ARG A 68 4.78 15.13 -20.95
CA ARG A 68 3.64 14.92 -21.86
C ARG A 68 4.09 14.60 -23.29
N GLN A 69 5.18 15.21 -23.72
CA GLN A 69 5.77 14.94 -25.04
C GLN A 69 6.54 13.62 -25.03
N THR A 70 7.19 13.30 -23.90
CA THR A 70 7.96 12.08 -23.72
C THR A 70 7.05 10.83 -23.66
N TRP A 71 5.86 10.97 -23.10
CA TRP A 71 4.91 9.88 -22.91
C TRP A 71 3.58 10.12 -23.66
N PRO A 72 3.58 10.08 -24.99
CA PRO A 72 2.38 10.36 -25.80
C PRO A 72 1.27 9.30 -25.62
N THR A 73 1.61 8.11 -25.11
CA THR A 73 0.66 7.01 -24.86
C THR A 73 0.04 7.03 -23.47
N SER A 74 0.61 7.81 -22.53
CA SER A 74 0.05 7.95 -21.18
C SER A 74 -1.23 8.77 -21.20
N LYS A 75 -2.21 8.32 -20.42
CA LYS A 75 -3.42 9.11 -20.17
C LYS A 75 -3.15 10.13 -19.07
N TRP A 76 -3.44 11.39 -19.33
CA TRP A 76 -3.30 12.51 -18.39
C TRP A 76 -4.68 12.91 -17.89
N VAL A 77 -4.94 12.68 -16.61
CA VAL A 77 -6.22 12.96 -15.97
C VAL A 77 -6.05 14.13 -15.02
N ARG A 78 -6.50 15.29 -15.49
CA ARG A 78 -6.51 16.51 -14.66
C ARG A 78 -7.69 16.46 -13.71
N VAL A 79 -7.43 16.66 -12.44
CA VAL A 79 -8.42 16.83 -11.37
C VAL A 79 -8.12 18.17 -10.70
N ASP A 80 -9.08 19.08 -10.71
CA ASP A 80 -8.86 20.45 -10.24
C ASP A 80 -8.40 20.48 -8.77
N ALA A 81 -7.57 21.50 -8.43
CA ALA A 81 -7.04 21.70 -7.09
C ALA A 81 -8.15 21.93 -6.03
N ASP A 82 -9.30 22.46 -6.45
CA ASP A 82 -10.49 22.67 -5.61
C ASP A 82 -11.23 21.36 -5.29
N ASP A 83 -10.93 20.25 -5.98
CA ASP A 83 -11.46 18.95 -5.62
C ASP A 83 -10.79 18.46 -4.33
N THR A 84 -11.61 18.16 -3.33
CA THR A 84 -11.15 17.86 -1.98
C THR A 84 -10.28 16.61 -1.93
N GLY A 85 -9.07 16.74 -1.40
CA GLY A 85 -8.18 15.63 -1.13
C GLY A 85 -6.78 15.79 -1.73
N THR A 86 -5.89 14.93 -1.29
CA THR A 86 -4.50 14.88 -1.79
C THR A 86 -4.46 14.22 -3.17
N ASP A 87 -3.36 14.41 -3.92
CA ASP A 87 -3.19 13.76 -5.23
C ASP A 87 -3.23 12.24 -5.13
N LEU A 88 -2.73 11.67 -4.01
CA LEU A 88 -2.89 10.25 -3.75
C LEU A 88 -4.37 9.84 -3.65
N GLN A 89 -5.22 10.63 -2.99
CA GLN A 89 -6.66 10.35 -2.95
C GLN A 89 -7.31 10.45 -4.33
N LYS A 90 -6.90 11.42 -5.16
CA LYS A 90 -7.40 11.58 -6.54
C LYS A 90 -7.08 10.34 -7.38
N VAL A 91 -5.84 9.83 -7.32
CA VAL A 91 -5.46 8.63 -8.08
C VAL A 91 -6.11 7.36 -7.53
N LEU A 92 -6.35 7.24 -6.22
CA LEU A 92 -7.09 6.12 -5.63
C LEU A 92 -8.56 6.09 -6.10
N ARG A 93 -9.24 7.24 -6.13
CA ARG A 93 -10.60 7.33 -6.70
C ARG A 93 -10.63 6.97 -8.19
N TYR A 94 -9.61 7.41 -8.93
CA TYR A 94 -9.47 7.01 -10.33
C TYR A 94 -9.29 5.50 -10.48
N ALA A 95 -8.41 4.88 -9.67
CA ALA A 95 -8.18 3.44 -9.68
C ALA A 95 -9.47 2.64 -9.38
N GLU A 96 -10.23 3.07 -8.37
CA GLU A 96 -11.55 2.51 -8.05
C GLU A 96 -12.51 2.62 -9.25
N ALA A 97 -12.61 3.80 -9.86
CA ALA A 97 -13.51 4.05 -10.97
C ALA A 97 -13.22 3.22 -12.23
N VAL A 98 -11.94 2.84 -12.44
CA VAL A 98 -11.55 1.97 -13.57
C VAL A 98 -11.52 0.48 -13.20
N GLY A 99 -12.01 0.12 -12.01
CA GLY A 99 -12.23 -1.27 -11.62
C GLY A 99 -11.04 -1.97 -10.95
N ILE A 100 -9.98 -1.25 -10.58
CA ILE A 100 -8.89 -1.79 -9.76
C ILE A 100 -9.47 -2.26 -8.42
N LYS A 101 -8.98 -3.40 -7.93
CA LYS A 101 -9.35 -3.99 -6.64
C LYS A 101 -8.20 -4.02 -5.65
N ARG A 102 -6.97 -4.06 -6.14
CA ARG A 102 -5.76 -4.11 -5.31
C ARG A 102 -4.73 -3.13 -5.83
N ALA A 103 -4.07 -2.41 -4.92
CA ALA A 103 -2.99 -1.53 -5.31
C ALA A 103 -1.83 -1.53 -4.30
N VAL A 104 -0.62 -1.46 -4.83
CA VAL A 104 0.59 -1.18 -4.07
C VAL A 104 0.95 0.28 -4.25
N LEU A 105 1.11 0.99 -3.13
CA LEU A 105 1.45 2.39 -3.06
C LEU A 105 2.95 2.54 -2.80
N LEU A 106 3.66 3.23 -3.67
CA LEU A 106 5.08 3.53 -3.57
C LEU A 106 5.31 5.03 -3.46
N GLY A 107 6.37 5.46 -2.75
CA GLY A 107 6.68 6.88 -2.61
C GLY A 107 5.59 7.68 -1.90
N VAL A 108 4.94 7.09 -0.91
CA VAL A 108 3.84 7.70 -0.15
C VAL A 108 4.16 7.83 1.34
N THR A 109 5.31 7.31 1.77
CA THR A 109 5.88 7.42 3.12
C THR A 109 7.23 8.13 3.09
N GLY A 110 7.71 8.62 4.24
CA GLY A 110 8.92 9.43 4.32
C GLY A 110 8.73 10.86 3.81
N GLY A 111 9.79 11.65 3.74
CA GLY A 111 9.71 13.05 3.34
C GLY A 111 8.82 13.89 4.27
N ARG A 112 7.70 14.36 3.79
CA ARG A 112 6.73 15.13 4.58
C ARG A 112 5.96 14.24 5.56
N THR A 113 6.13 14.49 6.85
CA THR A 113 5.51 13.70 7.94
C THR A 113 3.98 13.81 7.93
N ASP A 114 3.43 15.00 7.65
CA ASP A 114 1.99 15.24 7.57
C ASP A 114 1.35 14.39 6.45
N HIS A 115 1.97 14.31 5.27
CA HIS A 115 1.51 13.44 4.21
C HIS A 115 1.63 11.94 4.57
N THR A 116 2.71 11.54 5.23
CA THR A 116 2.86 10.16 5.68
C THR A 116 1.73 9.75 6.63
N LEU A 117 1.44 10.58 7.65
CA LEU A 117 0.35 10.33 8.59
C LEU A 117 -1.00 10.25 7.88
N TRP A 118 -1.26 11.19 6.96
CA TRP A 118 -2.50 11.19 6.18
C TRP A 118 -2.62 9.95 5.29
N ASN A 119 -1.56 9.57 4.60
CA ASN A 119 -1.56 8.42 3.67
C ASN A 119 -1.81 7.10 4.40
N LEU A 120 -1.36 6.94 5.65
CA LEU A 120 -1.69 5.76 6.46
C LEU A 120 -3.21 5.63 6.70
N THR A 121 -3.92 6.75 6.87
CA THR A 121 -5.39 6.71 7.06
C THR A 121 -6.13 6.26 5.80
N LEU A 122 -5.55 6.43 4.61
CA LEU A 122 -6.16 6.02 3.36
C LEU A 122 -6.28 4.49 3.24
N LEU A 123 -5.42 3.73 3.93
CA LEU A 123 -5.55 2.27 4.00
C LEU A 123 -6.89 1.83 4.59
N SER A 124 -7.43 2.59 5.53
CA SER A 124 -8.75 2.34 6.11
C SER A 124 -9.87 3.03 5.33
N ALA A 125 -9.63 4.26 4.87
CA ALA A 125 -10.65 5.04 4.14
C ALA A 125 -11.12 4.36 2.84
N PHE A 126 -10.22 3.63 2.16
CA PHE A 126 -10.52 2.92 0.92
C PHE A 126 -10.72 1.41 1.11
N ALA A 127 -10.73 0.89 2.34
CA ALA A 127 -10.70 -0.56 2.62
C ALA A 127 -11.90 -1.35 2.08
N THR A 128 -13.03 -0.71 1.83
CA THR A 128 -14.22 -1.35 1.23
C THR A 128 -14.14 -1.44 -0.29
N GLN A 129 -13.35 -0.62 -0.93
CA GLN A 129 -13.23 -0.52 -2.39
C GLN A 129 -11.93 -1.14 -2.91
N LEU A 130 -10.83 -0.90 -2.19
CA LEU A 130 -9.48 -1.25 -2.61
C LEU A 130 -8.72 -1.97 -1.49
N ASP A 131 -8.11 -3.11 -1.81
CA ASP A 131 -7.10 -3.72 -0.94
C ASP A 131 -5.75 -3.02 -1.17
N LEU A 132 -5.38 -2.14 -0.24
CA LEU A 132 -4.20 -1.30 -0.34
C LEU A 132 -3.04 -1.82 0.50
N CYS A 133 -1.84 -1.71 -0.04
CA CYS A 133 -0.59 -1.96 0.63
C CYS A 133 0.39 -0.82 0.33
N ILE A 134 0.98 -0.22 1.35
CA ILE A 134 2.12 0.70 1.19
C ILE A 134 3.38 -0.13 1.24
N LEU A 135 4.29 0.11 0.31
CA LEU A 135 5.58 -0.56 0.26
C LEU A 135 6.68 0.45 -0.03
N ASP A 136 7.74 0.38 0.75
CA ASP A 136 9.00 1.08 0.48
C ASP A 136 10.17 0.09 0.64
N ASP A 137 11.40 0.58 0.56
CA ASP A 137 12.57 -0.29 0.65
C ASP A 137 12.77 -0.88 2.04
N ASP A 138 12.19 -0.30 3.08
CA ASP A 138 12.37 -0.68 4.49
C ASP A 138 11.21 -1.48 5.06
N CYS A 139 9.99 -1.22 4.61
CA CYS A 139 8.80 -1.85 5.19
C CYS A 139 7.64 -2.05 4.20
N LEU A 140 6.76 -2.96 4.61
CA LEU A 140 5.43 -3.16 4.04
C LEU A 140 4.41 -2.80 5.10
N ILE A 141 3.41 -1.97 4.75
CA ILE A 141 2.33 -1.56 5.64
C ILE A 141 1.00 -1.88 4.99
N ARG A 142 0.14 -2.58 5.70
CA ARG A 142 -1.24 -2.82 5.24
C ARG A 142 -2.21 -2.83 6.41
N ARG A 143 -3.46 -2.52 6.14
CA ARG A 143 -4.54 -2.74 7.09
C ARG A 143 -4.79 -4.24 7.24
N ILE A 144 -5.02 -4.70 8.47
CA ILE A 144 -5.53 -6.04 8.74
C ILE A 144 -7.06 -5.97 8.64
N PRO A 145 -7.68 -6.76 7.75
CA PRO A 145 -9.14 -6.98 7.81
C PRO A 145 -9.49 -7.77 9.08
N GLU A 146 -10.68 -8.36 9.17
CA GLU A 146 -11.05 -9.20 10.32
C GLU A 146 -10.02 -10.31 10.63
N SER A 147 -9.39 -10.86 9.60
CA SER A 147 -8.30 -11.83 9.78
C SER A 147 -7.34 -11.85 8.59
N ILE A 148 -6.10 -12.20 8.87
CA ILE A 148 -5.08 -12.44 7.84
C ILE A 148 -4.24 -13.66 8.22
N CYS A 149 -3.85 -14.44 7.21
CA CYS A 149 -2.95 -15.58 7.36
C CYS A 149 -1.91 -15.53 6.24
N PHE A 150 -0.63 -15.59 6.59
CA PHE A 150 0.46 -15.52 5.61
C PHE A 150 1.68 -16.32 6.04
N ALA A 151 2.42 -16.82 5.05
CA ALA A 151 3.72 -17.42 5.28
C ALA A 151 4.77 -16.34 5.53
N ALA A 152 5.58 -16.51 6.57
CA ALA A 152 6.66 -15.62 6.90
C ALA A 152 7.88 -16.41 7.40
N PRO A 153 9.12 -15.98 7.12
CA PRO A 153 10.30 -16.62 7.68
C PRO A 153 10.39 -16.39 9.19
N VAL A 154 10.85 -17.40 9.91
CA VAL A 154 11.18 -17.27 11.34
C VAL A 154 12.27 -16.21 11.52
N GLY A 155 12.14 -15.36 12.54
CA GLY A 155 13.00 -14.21 12.81
C GLY A 155 12.58 -12.93 12.08
N LEU A 156 11.54 -12.95 11.23
CA LEU A 156 11.03 -11.73 10.62
C LEU A 156 10.40 -10.82 11.69
N THR A 157 10.79 -9.55 11.67
CA THR A 157 10.21 -8.54 12.56
C THR A 157 8.94 -7.96 11.95
N LEU A 158 7.89 -7.89 12.74
CA LEU A 158 6.63 -7.23 12.39
C LEU A 158 6.07 -6.44 13.58
N SER A 159 5.20 -5.49 13.28
CA SER A 159 4.51 -4.68 14.28
C SER A 159 3.02 -4.63 14.01
N LEU A 160 2.23 -4.56 15.09
CA LEU A 160 0.80 -4.36 15.08
C LEU A 160 0.50 -2.99 15.66
N CYS A 161 0.00 -2.08 14.83
CA CYS A 161 -0.21 -0.68 15.20
C CYS A 161 -1.69 -0.32 15.10
N PRO A 162 -2.39 -0.03 16.22
CA PRO A 162 -3.74 0.51 16.15
C PRO A 162 -3.71 1.92 15.53
N LEU A 163 -4.58 2.18 14.55
CA LEU A 163 -4.51 3.41 13.74
C LEU A 163 -5.39 4.53 14.29
N SER A 164 -6.65 4.26 14.61
CA SER A 164 -7.67 5.27 14.91
C SER A 164 -8.39 5.01 16.23
N GLY A 165 -7.68 4.57 17.22
CA GLY A 165 -8.23 4.19 18.52
C GLY A 165 -7.88 2.75 18.89
N ASP A 166 -8.59 2.21 19.86
CA ASP A 166 -8.37 0.85 20.34
C ASP A 166 -8.68 -0.19 19.26
N ALA A 167 -7.80 -1.19 19.14
CA ALA A 167 -8.10 -2.42 18.43
C ALA A 167 -8.23 -3.54 19.47
N THR A 168 -9.37 -4.26 19.45
CA THR A 168 -9.75 -5.25 20.49
C THR A 168 -10.04 -6.61 19.89
N GLY A 169 -10.08 -7.66 20.73
CA GLY A 169 -10.31 -9.03 20.27
C GLY A 169 -9.17 -9.54 19.41
N ILE A 170 -7.95 -9.07 19.67
CA ILE A 170 -6.78 -9.45 18.86
C ILE A 170 -6.26 -10.80 19.33
N THR A 171 -6.19 -11.73 18.40
CA THR A 171 -5.57 -13.06 18.62
C THR A 171 -4.55 -13.31 17.54
N THR A 172 -3.34 -13.73 17.95
CA THR A 172 -2.24 -14.00 17.03
C THR A 172 -1.64 -15.39 17.25
N LYS A 173 -1.13 -16.00 16.16
CA LYS A 173 -0.34 -17.23 16.21
C LYS A 173 0.94 -17.06 15.40
N GLY A 174 1.97 -17.82 15.79
CA GLY A 174 3.26 -17.80 15.09
C GLY A 174 4.17 -16.64 15.48
N LEU A 175 3.85 -15.90 16.55
CA LEU A 175 4.59 -14.75 17.03
C LEU A 175 5.23 -15.05 18.40
N ARG A 176 6.34 -14.38 18.68
CA ARG A 176 7.09 -14.51 19.96
C ARG A 176 6.30 -13.98 21.14
N TRP A 177 5.57 -12.89 20.95
CA TRP A 177 4.67 -12.31 21.93
C TRP A 177 3.24 -12.41 21.39
N PRO A 178 2.60 -13.60 21.57
CA PRO A 178 1.25 -13.81 21.05
C PRO A 178 0.24 -13.01 21.86
N LEU A 179 -0.84 -12.64 21.21
CA LEU A 179 -2.02 -12.02 21.82
C LEU A 179 -3.15 -13.06 21.83
N THR A 180 -3.96 -13.04 22.88
CA THR A 180 -5.10 -13.95 23.06
C THR A 180 -6.32 -13.16 23.52
N ASP A 181 -7.18 -12.75 22.59
CA ASP A 181 -8.35 -11.90 22.85
C ASP A 181 -7.99 -10.61 23.61
N GLU A 182 -6.93 -9.95 23.17
CA GLU A 182 -6.38 -8.78 23.85
C GLU A 182 -6.65 -7.48 23.08
N ALA A 183 -6.39 -6.33 23.72
CA ALA A 183 -6.50 -5.02 23.12
C ALA A 183 -5.11 -4.38 22.94
N LEU A 184 -4.95 -3.65 21.84
CA LEU A 184 -3.85 -2.68 21.65
C LEU A 184 -4.44 -1.28 21.66
N THR A 185 -3.86 -0.40 22.50
CA THR A 185 -4.34 0.96 22.73
C THR A 185 -3.23 1.97 22.44
N PRO A 186 -3.44 2.95 21.56
CA PRO A 186 -2.42 3.96 21.25
C PRO A 186 -1.89 4.64 22.52
N GLY A 187 -0.55 4.68 22.64
CA GLY A 187 0.14 5.31 23.77
C GLY A 187 0.07 4.57 25.10
N GLN A 188 -0.58 3.40 25.17
CA GLN A 188 -0.66 2.58 26.40
C GLN A 188 -0.08 1.18 26.19
N ARG A 189 -0.64 0.41 25.28
CA ARG A 189 -0.15 -0.92 24.93
C ARG A 189 0.08 -1.00 23.43
N ASP A 190 1.28 -1.35 23.06
CA ASP A 190 1.72 -1.51 21.68
C ASP A 190 1.92 -2.98 21.28
N GLY A 191 2.00 -3.20 19.98
CA GLY A 191 2.39 -4.47 19.36
C GLY A 191 3.66 -4.32 18.51
N ILE A 192 4.56 -3.40 18.93
CA ILE A 192 5.75 -3.04 18.16
C ILE A 192 6.84 -4.10 18.30
N SER A 193 7.58 -4.33 17.19
CA SER A 193 8.79 -5.19 17.16
C SER A 193 8.55 -6.63 17.59
N ASN A 194 7.41 -7.21 17.26
CA ASN A 194 7.18 -8.64 17.42
C ASN A 194 8.01 -9.45 16.41
N GLU A 195 8.19 -10.72 16.66
CA GLU A 195 9.05 -11.60 15.87
C GLU A 195 8.29 -12.88 15.48
N VAL A 196 8.45 -13.30 14.24
CA VAL A 196 7.90 -14.58 13.76
C VAL A 196 8.68 -15.75 14.35
N THR A 197 7.98 -16.65 15.03
CA THR A 197 8.54 -17.88 15.61
C THR A 197 8.05 -19.14 14.90
N ALA A 198 6.92 -19.06 14.20
CA ALA A 198 6.37 -20.15 13.40
C ALA A 198 5.60 -19.61 12.18
N SER A 199 5.55 -20.40 11.11
CA SER A 199 4.81 -20.10 9.88
C SER A 199 3.73 -21.16 9.66
N PRO A 200 2.50 -20.78 9.25
CA PRO A 200 2.08 -19.42 8.93
C PRO A 200 1.85 -18.55 10.16
N VAL A 201 1.93 -17.24 9.98
CA VAL A 201 1.45 -16.25 10.95
C VAL A 201 -0.06 -16.07 10.75
N GLU A 202 -0.83 -16.13 11.82
CA GLU A 202 -2.27 -15.84 11.81
C GLU A 202 -2.55 -14.64 12.73
N ILE A 203 -3.37 -13.69 12.27
CA ILE A 203 -3.80 -12.53 13.04
C ILE A 203 -5.29 -12.36 12.86
N GLN A 204 -6.05 -12.27 13.95
CA GLN A 204 -7.47 -11.97 13.99
C GLN A 204 -7.69 -10.66 14.76
N VAL A 205 -8.66 -9.86 14.32
CA VAL A 205 -9.05 -8.60 14.95
C VAL A 205 -10.56 -8.62 15.12
N GLY A 206 -11.02 -8.41 16.35
CA GLY A 206 -12.47 -8.38 16.65
C GLY A 206 -13.08 -7.02 16.26
N GLN A 207 -12.50 -5.92 16.73
CA GLN A 207 -12.96 -4.56 16.45
C GLN A 207 -11.78 -3.58 16.36
N GLY A 208 -12.00 -2.47 15.68
CA GLY A 208 -11.00 -1.39 15.52
C GLY A 208 -10.13 -1.54 14.27
N GLU A 209 -9.26 -0.58 14.06
CA GLU A 209 -8.37 -0.48 12.90
C GLU A 209 -6.94 -0.84 13.30
N LEU A 210 -6.43 -1.91 12.73
CA LEU A 210 -5.08 -2.41 13.02
C LEU A 210 -4.24 -2.48 11.74
N LEU A 211 -3.06 -1.84 11.78
CA LEU A 211 -2.06 -1.95 10.74
C LEU A 211 -1.06 -3.04 11.07
N LEU A 212 -0.70 -3.83 10.07
CA LEU A 212 0.44 -4.71 10.05
C LEU A 212 1.59 -3.97 9.36
N VAL A 213 2.70 -3.81 10.08
CA VAL A 213 3.95 -3.27 9.54
C VAL A 213 5.00 -4.37 9.57
N ILE A 214 5.53 -4.74 8.42
CA ILE A 214 6.54 -5.79 8.28
C ILE A 214 7.85 -5.15 7.86
N GLN A 215 8.92 -5.38 8.64
CA GLN A 215 10.26 -4.93 8.27
C GLN A 215 10.81 -5.80 7.14
N ARG A 216 11.22 -5.16 6.04
CA ARG A 216 11.75 -5.87 4.89
C ARG A 216 13.20 -6.29 5.13
N GLN A 217 13.52 -7.51 4.78
CA GLN A 217 14.87 -8.08 4.88
C GLN A 217 15.40 -8.45 3.47
N GLY A 218 15.34 -7.50 2.53
CA GLY A 218 15.83 -7.68 1.15
C GLY A 218 14.73 -7.96 0.11
N ALA A 219 15.10 -7.83 -1.15
CA ALA A 219 14.20 -7.94 -2.31
C ALA A 219 13.62 -9.35 -2.50
N GLY A 220 12.41 -9.42 -3.04
CA GLY A 220 11.82 -10.64 -3.63
C GLY A 220 10.92 -11.49 -2.73
N ARG A 221 10.84 -11.24 -1.40
CA ARG A 221 9.96 -12.02 -0.48
C ARG A 221 8.58 -11.39 -0.28
N ASP A 222 8.42 -10.15 -0.67
CA ASP A 222 7.24 -9.32 -0.36
C ASP A 222 6.01 -9.67 -1.21
N LEU A 223 6.19 -10.22 -2.40
CA LEU A 223 5.07 -10.54 -3.31
C LEU A 223 4.07 -11.52 -2.70
N ALA A 224 4.51 -12.45 -1.85
CA ALA A 224 3.61 -13.37 -1.14
C ALA A 224 2.79 -12.64 -0.07
N LEU A 225 3.38 -11.65 0.60
CA LEU A 225 2.73 -10.83 1.63
C LEU A 225 1.77 -9.79 1.02
N ILE A 226 2.13 -9.23 -0.13
CA ILE A 226 1.26 -8.36 -0.93
C ILE A 226 0.03 -9.13 -1.42
N ARG A 227 0.20 -10.43 -1.74
CA ARG A 227 -0.86 -11.32 -2.21
C ARG A 227 -1.60 -12.05 -1.08
N ALA A 228 -1.19 -11.88 0.19
CA ALA A 228 -1.88 -12.49 1.31
C ALA A 228 -3.34 -12.01 1.33
N THR A 229 -4.24 -12.91 0.96
CA THR A 229 -5.67 -12.62 0.92
C THR A 229 -6.25 -12.60 2.32
N ALA A 230 -7.09 -11.60 2.59
CA ALA A 230 -8.02 -11.65 3.69
C ALA A 230 -8.86 -12.93 3.57
N LYS A 231 -8.89 -13.77 4.58
CA LYS A 231 -9.92 -14.79 4.66
C LYS A 231 -11.23 -14.06 4.97
N GLN A 232 -12.13 -13.94 3.99
CA GLN A 232 -13.52 -13.65 4.28
C GLN A 232 -14.06 -14.83 5.10
N LYS A 233 -14.75 -14.53 6.21
CA LYS A 233 -15.60 -15.53 6.87
C LYS A 233 -16.61 -16.01 5.82
N ASP A 234 -16.58 -17.30 5.50
CA ASP A 234 -17.73 -17.94 4.87
C ASP A 234 -18.95 -17.57 5.72
N GLN A 235 -19.87 -16.83 5.12
CA GLN A 235 -21.18 -16.60 5.70
C GLN A 235 -21.90 -17.95 5.67
N GLY A 236 -21.85 -18.68 6.79
CA GLY A 236 -22.67 -19.85 7.07
C GLY A 236 -24.05 -19.43 7.56
#